data_297e3332c2ce16460c1583b5ee13028b
#
_entry.id   297e3332c2ce16460c1583b5ee13028b
#
_cell.length_a   1.000
_cell.length_b   1.000
_cell.length_c   1.000
_cell.angle_alpha   90.00
_cell.angle_beta   90.00
_cell.angle_gamma   90.00
#
_symmetry.space_group_name_H-M   'P 1'
#
loop_
_entity.id
_entity.type
_entity.pdbx_description
1 polymer ?
#
loop_
_entity_poly.entity_id
_entity_poly.type
_entity_poly.pdbx_seq_one_letter_code
_entity_poly.pdbx_strand_id
1 'polypeptide(L)'
;TEKPINKAPFFFPYWRTGEQYIAVQDIDHLLQVFNYKGELVFSKALEGPILGQPQVVDLYNNSRLQLAFATSHQLHILAVNGKSVKPFPIEFKSPQTQALGVFDYANNHNYRFVTTQNNVVLMWDKNGKQVKGFQMKPTSSPILNTPNHLRIESRDYISIPEESGRLHLLSRTGEERLKIKEKIDFSSAQWQVETN
;
A
#
# COMPACT_ATOMS: atom_id res chain seq x y z
N THR A 1 0.53 -24.59 0.85
CA THR A 1 1.42 -24.37 -0.31
C THR A 1 2.32 -25.59 -0.49
N GLU A 2 2.61 -25.96 -1.73
CA GLU A 2 3.59 -27.01 -2.03
C GLU A 2 5.03 -26.50 -1.93
N LYS A 3 5.21 -25.18 -1.95
CA LYS A 3 6.51 -24.50 -1.91
C LYS A 3 6.67 -23.66 -0.66
N PRO A 4 7.93 -23.36 -0.26
CA PRO A 4 8.21 -22.54 0.91
C PRO A 4 7.58 -21.14 0.82
N ILE A 5 7.16 -20.63 1.98
CA ILE A 5 6.67 -19.27 2.17
C ILE A 5 7.81 -18.48 2.81
N ASN A 6 8.15 -17.33 2.24
CA ASN A 6 9.23 -16.46 2.72
C ASN A 6 8.76 -15.17 3.39
N LYS A 7 7.45 -14.97 3.53
CA LYS A 7 6.84 -13.81 4.18
C LYS A 7 5.75 -14.25 5.15
N ALA A 8 5.53 -13.43 6.17
CA ALA A 8 4.46 -13.67 7.13
C ALA A 8 3.09 -13.72 6.41
N PRO A 9 2.21 -14.65 6.79
CA PRO A 9 0.83 -14.69 6.32
C PRO A 9 0.11 -13.37 6.61
N PHE A 10 -0.78 -12.98 5.73
CA PHE A 10 -1.66 -11.84 5.90
C PHE A 10 -3.07 -12.31 6.23
N PHE A 11 -3.67 -11.76 7.29
CA PHE A 11 -5.02 -12.09 7.74
C PHE A 11 -5.97 -10.94 7.38
N PHE A 12 -7.16 -11.28 6.87
CA PHE A 12 -8.20 -10.30 6.56
C PHE A 12 -9.60 -10.89 6.73
N PRO A 13 -10.61 -10.07 7.12
CA PRO A 13 -11.95 -10.55 7.35
C PRO A 13 -12.67 -10.83 6.02
N TYR A 14 -13.40 -11.94 5.95
CA TYR A 14 -14.37 -12.15 4.89
C TYR A 14 -15.63 -11.35 5.17
N TRP A 15 -15.99 -10.47 4.25
CA TRP A 15 -17.01 -9.44 4.43
C TRP A 15 -18.42 -9.98 4.78
N ARG A 16 -18.77 -11.23 4.38
CA ARG A 16 -20.10 -11.81 4.66
C ARG A 16 -20.25 -12.32 6.08
N THR A 17 -19.20 -12.93 6.62
CA THR A 17 -19.28 -13.67 7.90
C THR A 17 -18.37 -13.07 8.96
N GLY A 18 -17.43 -12.19 8.60
CA GLY A 18 -16.41 -11.69 9.50
C GLY A 18 -15.29 -12.68 9.83
N GLU A 19 -15.39 -13.92 9.30
CA GLU A 19 -14.38 -14.96 9.50
C GLU A 19 -13.05 -14.56 8.85
N GLN A 20 -11.95 -14.97 9.48
CA GLN A 20 -10.61 -14.63 8.99
C GLN A 20 -10.22 -15.51 7.79
N TYR A 21 -9.78 -14.86 6.73
CA TYR A 21 -9.09 -15.48 5.61
C TYR A 21 -7.59 -15.27 5.76
N ILE A 22 -6.81 -16.17 5.18
CA ILE A 22 -5.35 -16.17 5.24
C ILE A 22 -4.81 -16.11 3.83
N ALA A 23 -4.01 -15.09 3.55
CA ALA A 23 -3.28 -14.96 2.30
C ALA A 23 -1.80 -15.26 2.53
N VAL A 24 -1.22 -16.08 1.67
CA VAL A 24 0.20 -16.42 1.66
C VAL A 24 0.74 -16.33 0.24
N GLN A 25 1.99 -15.96 0.10
CA GLN A 25 2.70 -16.01 -1.19
C GLN A 25 3.92 -16.91 -1.04
N ASP A 26 4.06 -17.88 -1.94
CA ASP A 26 5.24 -18.75 -1.99
C ASP A 26 6.41 -18.11 -2.76
N ILE A 27 7.53 -18.82 -2.79
CA ILE A 27 8.77 -18.37 -3.46
C ILE A 27 8.65 -18.21 -4.98
N ASP A 28 7.66 -18.84 -5.61
CA ASP A 28 7.37 -18.72 -7.05
C ASP A 28 6.32 -17.65 -7.33
N HIS A 29 6.04 -16.82 -6.33
CA HIS A 29 5.10 -15.70 -6.41
C HIS A 29 3.63 -16.12 -6.60
N LEU A 30 3.28 -17.37 -6.27
CA LEU A 30 1.90 -17.81 -6.26
C LEU A 30 1.20 -17.31 -4.98
N LEU A 31 0.29 -16.37 -5.14
CA LEU A 31 -0.60 -15.92 -4.07
C LEU A 31 -1.71 -16.94 -3.88
N GLN A 32 -1.85 -17.48 -2.67
CA GLN A 32 -2.92 -18.39 -2.28
C GLN A 32 -3.71 -17.81 -1.11
N VAL A 33 -5.02 -17.93 -1.18
CA VAL A 33 -5.92 -17.47 -0.11
C VAL A 33 -6.74 -18.64 0.37
N PHE A 34 -6.73 -18.84 1.69
CA PHE A 34 -7.45 -19.89 2.39
C PHE A 34 -8.51 -19.28 3.31
N ASN A 35 -9.62 -19.98 3.48
CA ASN A 35 -10.61 -19.63 4.48
C ASN A 35 -10.19 -20.13 5.89
N TYR A 36 -11.00 -19.81 6.91
CA TYR A 36 -10.73 -20.20 8.30
C TYR A 36 -10.71 -21.73 8.55
N LYS A 37 -11.23 -22.54 7.62
CA LYS A 37 -11.16 -24.00 7.66
C LYS A 37 -9.91 -24.57 7.00
N GLY A 38 -9.07 -23.71 6.41
CA GLY A 38 -7.89 -24.13 5.64
C GLY A 38 -8.20 -24.57 4.21
N GLU A 39 -9.42 -24.34 3.71
CA GLU A 39 -9.80 -24.64 2.33
C GLU A 39 -9.30 -23.55 1.39
N LEU A 40 -8.72 -23.94 0.25
CA LEU A 40 -8.25 -22.99 -0.76
C LEU A 40 -9.43 -22.26 -1.41
N VAL A 41 -9.44 -20.94 -1.31
CA VAL A 41 -10.46 -20.09 -1.91
C VAL A 41 -10.09 -19.69 -3.34
N PHE A 42 -8.83 -19.29 -3.54
CA PHE A 42 -8.24 -19.06 -4.86
C PHE A 42 -6.72 -19.11 -4.82
N SER A 43 -6.12 -19.28 -5.98
CA SER A 43 -4.70 -19.06 -6.23
C SER A 43 -4.52 -18.13 -7.43
N LYS A 44 -3.44 -17.33 -7.41
CA LYS A 44 -3.12 -16.38 -8.46
C LYS A 44 -1.61 -16.22 -8.59
N ALA A 45 -1.08 -16.55 -9.75
CA ALA A 45 0.31 -16.24 -10.07
C ALA A 45 0.46 -14.71 -10.26
N LEU A 46 1.50 -14.16 -9.63
CA LEU A 46 1.92 -12.76 -9.76
C LEU A 46 3.25 -12.70 -10.50
N GLU A 47 3.57 -11.55 -11.08
CA GLU A 47 4.84 -11.36 -11.80
C GLU A 47 6.05 -11.19 -10.87
N GLY A 48 5.79 -10.99 -9.56
CA GLY A 48 6.84 -10.78 -8.57
C GLY A 48 6.33 -10.87 -7.14
N PRO A 49 7.23 -10.67 -6.16
CA PRO A 49 6.85 -10.70 -4.75
C PRO A 49 6.00 -9.49 -4.39
N ILE A 50 4.99 -9.70 -3.55
CA ILE A 50 4.22 -8.62 -2.94
C ILE A 50 5.15 -7.78 -2.06
N LEU A 51 5.18 -6.48 -2.23
CA LEU A 51 5.96 -5.56 -1.40
C LEU A 51 5.18 -5.23 -0.11
N GLY A 52 5.76 -5.58 1.03
CA GLY A 52 5.11 -5.40 2.33
C GLY A 52 3.89 -6.29 2.54
N GLN A 53 2.88 -5.76 3.20
CA GLN A 53 1.60 -6.44 3.46
C GLN A 53 0.49 -5.89 2.56
N PRO A 54 -0.40 -6.73 2.03
CA PRO A 54 -1.62 -6.27 1.38
C PRO A 54 -2.45 -5.39 2.31
N GLN A 55 -3.22 -4.48 1.72
CA GLN A 55 -4.16 -3.62 2.45
C GLN A 55 -5.60 -4.02 2.08
N VAL A 56 -6.49 -3.98 3.07
CA VAL A 56 -7.92 -4.23 2.82
C VAL A 56 -8.61 -2.92 2.47
N VAL A 57 -9.34 -2.91 1.37
CA VAL A 57 -10.10 -1.73 0.92
C VAL A 57 -11.55 -2.10 0.59
N ASP A 58 -12.47 -1.17 0.76
CA ASP A 58 -13.84 -1.25 0.23
C ASP A 58 -13.99 -0.26 -0.91
N LEU A 59 -13.47 -0.63 -2.08
CA LEU A 59 -13.35 0.27 -3.24
C LEU A 59 -14.71 0.79 -3.73
N TYR A 60 -15.76 0.00 -3.52
CA TYR A 60 -17.10 0.30 -4.01
C TYR A 60 -18.05 0.84 -2.94
N ASN A 61 -17.56 0.99 -1.69
CA ASN A 61 -18.38 1.42 -0.55
C ASN A 61 -19.65 0.55 -0.38
N ASN A 62 -19.47 -0.77 -0.44
CA ASN A 62 -20.56 -1.74 -0.38
C ASN A 62 -20.26 -2.91 0.56
N SER A 63 -19.28 -2.72 1.44
CA SER A 63 -18.74 -3.70 2.39
C SER A 63 -18.10 -4.95 1.76
N ARG A 64 -18.02 -5.05 0.44
CA ARG A 64 -17.31 -6.14 -0.26
C ARG A 64 -15.85 -5.76 -0.37
N LEU A 65 -15.04 -6.35 0.51
CA LEU A 65 -13.64 -6.02 0.63
C LEU A 65 -12.79 -6.53 -0.54
N GLN A 66 -11.73 -5.81 -0.84
CA GLN A 66 -10.71 -6.17 -1.82
C GLN A 66 -9.34 -6.12 -1.16
N LEU A 67 -8.37 -6.85 -1.73
CA LEU A 67 -6.97 -6.79 -1.38
C LEU A 67 -6.24 -5.85 -2.35
N ALA A 68 -5.64 -4.79 -1.83
CA ALA A 68 -4.80 -3.86 -2.56
C ALA A 68 -3.33 -4.06 -2.16
N PHE A 69 -2.44 -4.24 -3.13
CA PHE A 69 -1.02 -4.40 -2.91
C PHE A 69 -0.21 -4.02 -4.15
N ALA A 70 1.06 -3.83 -3.97
CA ALA A 70 2.00 -3.63 -5.07
C ALA A 70 3.02 -4.76 -5.13
N THR A 71 3.43 -5.11 -6.32
CA THR A 71 4.68 -5.79 -6.62
C THR A 71 5.69 -4.79 -7.14
N SER A 72 6.86 -5.22 -7.58
CA SER A 72 7.84 -4.28 -8.15
C SER A 72 7.32 -3.56 -9.40
N HIS A 73 6.44 -4.18 -10.18
CA HIS A 73 6.03 -3.64 -11.49
C HIS A 73 4.53 -3.37 -11.62
N GLN A 74 3.71 -3.78 -10.65
CA GLN A 74 2.26 -3.67 -10.77
C GLN A 74 1.59 -3.23 -9.47
N LEU A 75 0.52 -2.44 -9.61
CA LEU A 75 -0.46 -2.18 -8.55
C LEU A 75 -1.67 -3.07 -8.76
N HIS A 76 -1.94 -3.94 -7.81
CA HIS A 76 -3.04 -4.88 -7.84
C HIS A 76 -4.18 -4.48 -6.91
N ILE A 77 -5.42 -4.69 -7.38
CA ILE A 77 -6.60 -4.78 -6.50
C ILE A 77 -7.36 -6.04 -6.89
N LEU A 78 -7.49 -6.96 -5.94
CA LEU A 78 -8.16 -8.25 -6.12
C LEU A 78 -9.43 -8.33 -5.29
N ALA A 79 -10.50 -8.80 -5.91
CA ALA A 79 -11.68 -9.24 -5.18
C ALA A 79 -11.37 -10.52 -4.38
N VAL A 80 -12.21 -10.85 -3.40
CA VAL A 80 -12.03 -12.02 -2.51
C VAL A 80 -12.04 -13.38 -3.23
N ASN A 81 -12.43 -13.42 -4.51
CA ASN A 81 -12.36 -14.60 -5.38
C ASN A 81 -11.12 -14.60 -6.30
N GLY A 82 -10.14 -13.73 -6.05
CA GLY A 82 -8.89 -13.63 -6.81
C GLY A 82 -8.99 -12.91 -8.16
N LYS A 83 -10.20 -12.47 -8.58
CA LYS A 83 -10.36 -11.71 -9.82
C LYS A 83 -9.83 -10.30 -9.65
N SER A 84 -9.06 -9.84 -10.64
CA SER A 84 -8.61 -8.45 -10.68
C SER A 84 -9.80 -7.50 -10.84
N VAL A 85 -9.81 -6.44 -10.06
CA VAL A 85 -10.79 -5.35 -10.15
C VAL A 85 -10.33 -4.38 -11.25
N LYS A 86 -11.13 -4.19 -12.29
CA LYS A 86 -10.78 -3.24 -13.36
C LYS A 86 -10.67 -1.80 -12.83
N PRO A 87 -9.67 -1.00 -13.26
CA PRO A 87 -8.72 -1.27 -14.35
C PRO A 87 -7.41 -1.98 -13.92
N PHE A 88 -7.35 -2.49 -12.68
CA PHE A 88 -6.14 -3.13 -12.16
C PHE A 88 -5.87 -4.51 -12.79
N PRO A 89 -4.59 -4.94 -12.89
CA PRO A 89 -3.41 -4.25 -12.38
C PRO A 89 -3.02 -3.03 -13.23
N ILE A 90 -2.35 -2.05 -12.58
CA ILE A 90 -1.71 -0.91 -13.24
C ILE A 90 -0.22 -1.20 -13.34
N GLU A 91 0.31 -1.13 -14.56
CA GLU A 91 1.74 -1.29 -14.83
C GLU A 91 2.53 -0.04 -14.43
N PHE A 92 3.68 -0.22 -13.78
CA PHE A 92 4.60 0.86 -13.47
C PHE A 92 5.68 0.99 -14.53
N LYS A 93 6.04 2.23 -14.86
CA LYS A 93 7.13 2.53 -15.77
C LYS A 93 8.52 2.26 -15.17
N SER A 94 8.63 2.37 -13.86
CA SER A 94 9.84 2.12 -13.08
C SER A 94 9.52 1.23 -11.88
N PRO A 95 10.48 0.44 -11.38
CA PRO A 95 10.22 -0.46 -10.27
C PRO A 95 9.77 0.27 -9.00
N GLN A 96 8.75 -0.27 -8.37
CA GLN A 96 8.29 0.11 -7.05
C GLN A 96 9.30 -0.38 -5.99
N THR A 97 9.62 0.47 -5.02
CA THR A 97 10.65 0.15 -4.00
C THR A 97 10.09 -0.08 -2.60
N GLN A 98 8.91 0.48 -2.28
CA GLN A 98 8.28 0.35 -0.98
C GLN A 98 6.92 -0.34 -1.09
N ALA A 99 6.34 -0.79 0.02
CA ALA A 99 4.97 -1.30 0.06
C ALA A 99 3.96 -0.24 -0.42
N LEU A 100 2.76 -0.68 -0.77
CA LEU A 100 1.67 0.20 -1.19
C LEU A 100 1.16 1.03 -0.01
N GLY A 101 1.19 2.35 -0.12
CA GLY A 101 0.45 3.24 0.76
C GLY A 101 -1.02 3.33 0.32
N VAL A 102 -1.95 3.22 1.27
CA VAL A 102 -3.39 3.37 0.99
C VAL A 102 -3.96 4.42 1.93
N PHE A 103 -4.48 5.51 1.36
CA PHE A 103 -5.01 6.63 2.12
C PHE A 103 -6.50 6.81 1.85
N ASP A 104 -7.29 6.97 2.91
CA ASP A 104 -8.68 7.41 2.86
C ASP A 104 -8.84 8.64 3.76
N TYR A 105 -8.55 9.81 3.20
CA TYR A 105 -8.46 11.07 3.95
C TYR A 105 -9.72 11.45 4.72
N ALA A 106 -10.87 11.01 4.27
CA ALA A 106 -12.16 11.43 4.82
C ALA A 106 -13.02 10.24 5.28
N ASN A 107 -12.45 9.03 5.35
CA ASN A 107 -13.18 7.79 5.67
C ASN A 107 -14.44 7.62 4.80
N ASN A 108 -14.32 7.94 3.51
CA ASN A 108 -15.44 7.90 2.55
C ASN A 108 -15.16 6.97 1.37
N HIS A 109 -14.17 6.09 1.48
CA HIS A 109 -13.75 5.11 0.48
C HIS A 109 -13.27 5.75 -0.84
N ASN A 110 -12.85 7.03 -0.77
CA ASN A 110 -12.20 7.70 -1.89
C ASN A 110 -10.68 7.54 -1.82
N TYR A 111 -10.27 6.29 -1.95
CA TYR A 111 -8.89 5.87 -1.74
C TYR A 111 -7.89 6.58 -2.66
N ARG A 112 -6.70 6.78 -2.11
CA ARG A 112 -5.48 7.12 -2.83
C ARG A 112 -4.46 6.02 -2.61
N PHE A 113 -3.93 5.49 -3.70
CA PHE A 113 -2.88 4.49 -3.70
C PHE A 113 -1.56 5.20 -3.95
N VAL A 114 -0.60 5.03 -3.05
CA VAL A 114 0.67 5.74 -3.11
C VAL A 114 1.80 4.75 -3.35
N THR A 115 2.54 5.00 -4.39
CA THR A 115 3.65 4.16 -4.85
C THR A 115 4.96 4.93 -4.81
N THR A 116 6.06 4.22 -4.56
CA THR A 116 7.38 4.81 -4.34
C THR A 116 8.39 4.18 -5.29
N GLN A 117 8.98 4.97 -6.15
CA GLN A 117 9.99 4.54 -7.12
C GLN A 117 11.31 5.21 -6.77
N ASN A 118 12.09 4.57 -5.90
CA ASN A 118 13.32 5.09 -5.32
C ASN A 118 13.10 6.44 -4.59
N ASN A 119 13.32 7.56 -5.27
CA ASN A 119 13.17 8.92 -4.73
C ASN A 119 11.93 9.67 -5.29
N VAL A 120 11.05 8.98 -5.98
CA VAL A 120 9.81 9.55 -6.57
C VAL A 120 8.59 8.92 -5.91
N VAL A 121 7.63 9.74 -5.54
CA VAL A 121 6.31 9.30 -5.06
C VAL A 121 5.25 9.62 -6.09
N LEU A 122 4.45 8.61 -6.43
CA LEU A 122 3.30 8.75 -7.31
C LEU A 122 2.02 8.42 -6.55
N MET A 123 0.95 9.09 -6.92
CA MET A 123 -0.36 8.87 -6.32
C MET A 123 -1.37 8.49 -7.39
N TRP A 124 -2.20 7.48 -7.10
CA TRP A 124 -3.23 6.96 -7.99
C TRP A 124 -4.60 7.07 -7.32
N ASP A 125 -5.61 7.35 -8.10
CA ASP A 125 -7.00 7.34 -7.63
C ASP A 125 -7.59 5.92 -7.66
N LYS A 126 -8.79 5.76 -7.12
CA LYS A 126 -9.52 4.49 -7.11
C LYS A 126 -9.89 3.96 -8.50
N ASN A 127 -9.77 4.77 -9.55
CA ASN A 127 -9.99 4.39 -10.94
C ASN A 127 -8.68 4.07 -11.66
N GLY A 128 -7.55 3.96 -10.93
CA GLY A 128 -6.24 3.65 -11.48
C GLY A 128 -5.61 4.76 -12.30
N LYS A 129 -6.10 6.01 -12.16
CA LYS A 129 -5.52 7.17 -12.83
C LYS A 129 -4.54 7.88 -11.89
N GLN A 130 -3.40 8.29 -12.45
CA GLN A 130 -2.45 9.09 -11.69
C GLN A 130 -3.07 10.45 -11.32
N VAL A 131 -2.94 10.82 -10.05
CA VAL A 131 -3.47 12.06 -9.49
C VAL A 131 -2.56 13.23 -9.90
N LYS A 132 -2.94 13.96 -10.94
CA LYS A 132 -2.16 15.10 -11.47
C LYS A 132 -2.00 16.24 -10.47
N GLY A 133 -2.89 16.36 -9.49
CA GLY A 133 -2.82 17.37 -8.43
C GLY A 133 -1.82 17.07 -7.32
N PHE A 134 -1.21 15.87 -7.31
CA PHE A 134 -0.11 15.53 -6.41
C PHE A 134 1.22 15.82 -7.12
N GLN A 135 1.95 16.81 -6.65
CA GLN A 135 3.16 17.33 -7.31
C GLN A 135 4.32 17.43 -6.34
N MET A 136 4.76 16.28 -5.83
CA MET A 136 5.98 16.22 -5.05
C MET A 136 7.20 16.18 -5.97
N LYS A 137 8.21 17.00 -5.66
CA LYS A 137 9.52 16.90 -6.32
C LYS A 137 10.23 15.64 -5.83
N PRO A 138 11.06 14.99 -6.69
CA PRO A 138 11.90 13.90 -6.24
C PRO A 138 12.71 14.28 -4.99
N THR A 139 12.85 13.34 -4.06
CA THR A 139 13.64 13.52 -2.85
C THR A 139 15.15 13.52 -3.16
N SER A 140 15.95 14.02 -2.23
CA SER A 140 17.42 14.11 -2.41
C SER A 140 18.14 12.76 -2.27
N SER A 141 17.51 11.81 -1.58
CA SER A 141 17.97 10.43 -1.42
C SER A 141 16.78 9.46 -1.53
N PRO A 142 17.01 8.14 -1.60
CA PRO A 142 15.94 7.16 -1.65
C PRO A 142 14.96 7.31 -0.49
N ILE A 143 13.70 7.01 -0.76
CA ILE A 143 12.65 6.97 0.27
C ILE A 143 12.79 5.68 1.05
N LEU A 144 12.92 5.80 2.38
CA LEU A 144 13.26 4.69 3.26
C LEU A 144 12.07 3.76 3.54
N ASN A 145 10.87 4.31 3.70
CA ASN A 145 9.67 3.56 4.08
C ASN A 145 8.46 3.98 3.26
N THR A 146 7.42 3.16 3.30
CA THR A 146 6.11 3.48 2.71
C THR A 146 5.59 4.83 3.23
N PRO A 147 5.19 5.76 2.36
CA PRO A 147 4.54 6.99 2.78
C PRO A 147 3.31 6.72 3.65
N ASN A 148 3.13 7.49 4.72
CA ASN A 148 2.01 7.35 5.63
C ASN A 148 1.15 8.61 5.67
N HIS A 149 -0.17 8.42 5.79
CA HIS A 149 -1.11 9.49 6.02
C HIS A 149 -1.29 9.69 7.54
N LEU A 150 -1.14 10.93 7.96
CA LEU A 150 -1.35 11.38 9.32
C LEU A 150 -2.40 12.47 9.34
N ARG A 151 -3.33 12.39 10.29
CA ARG A 151 -4.27 13.50 10.54
C ARG A 151 -4.00 14.06 11.92
N ILE A 152 -3.57 15.32 11.95
CA ILE A 152 -3.32 16.05 13.19
C ILE A 152 -4.35 17.16 13.23
N GLU A 153 -5.25 17.12 14.22
CA GLU A 153 -6.42 18.00 14.33
C GLU A 153 -7.29 17.93 13.04
N SER A 154 -7.40 19.02 12.33
CA SER A 154 -8.17 19.12 11.07
C SER A 154 -7.31 19.04 9.81
N ARG A 155 -6.00 18.82 9.93
CA ARG A 155 -5.05 18.86 8.81
C ARG A 155 -4.48 17.50 8.49
N ASP A 156 -4.39 17.19 7.20
CA ASP A 156 -3.75 16.00 6.73
C ASP A 156 -2.28 16.25 6.40
N TYR A 157 -1.46 15.29 6.72
CA TYR A 157 -0.05 15.25 6.39
C TYR A 157 0.28 13.92 5.72
N ILE A 158 1.15 13.96 4.74
CA ILE A 158 1.78 12.77 4.16
C ILE A 158 3.23 12.79 4.62
N SER A 159 3.62 11.80 5.40
CA SER A 159 4.98 11.66 5.91
C SER A 159 5.80 10.77 5.00
N ILE A 160 7.00 11.26 4.62
CA ILE A 160 7.92 10.58 3.73
C ILE A 160 9.33 10.71 4.29
N PRO A 161 9.88 9.62 4.87
CA PRO A 161 11.26 9.60 5.35
C PRO A 161 12.23 9.28 4.22
N GLU A 162 13.35 10.01 4.15
CA GLU A 162 14.48 9.73 3.28
C GLU A 162 15.61 9.00 4.01
N GLU A 163 16.39 8.22 3.29
CA GLU A 163 17.62 7.59 3.82
C GLU A 163 18.62 8.61 4.35
N SER A 164 18.60 9.84 3.85
CA SER A 164 19.44 10.96 4.34
C SER A 164 19.09 11.42 5.77
N GLY A 165 18.02 10.88 6.38
CA GLY A 165 17.49 11.31 7.66
C GLY A 165 16.50 12.46 7.58
N ARG A 166 16.16 12.93 6.38
CA ARG A 166 15.16 13.99 6.20
C ARG A 166 13.76 13.43 6.25
N LEU A 167 12.86 14.09 6.98
CA LEU A 167 11.43 13.80 7.02
C LEU A 167 10.65 14.90 6.30
N HIS A 168 9.92 14.52 5.27
CA HIS A 168 8.95 15.41 4.62
C HIS A 168 7.57 15.23 5.23
N LEU A 169 6.92 16.35 5.54
CA LEU A 169 5.52 16.41 5.97
C LEU A 169 4.74 17.25 4.96
N LEU A 170 4.08 16.56 4.04
CA LEU A 170 3.45 17.17 2.88
C LEU A 170 1.95 17.33 3.05
N SER A 171 1.39 18.25 2.28
CA SER A 171 -0.06 18.36 2.05
C SER A 171 -0.57 17.25 1.12
N ARG A 172 -1.90 17.14 0.94
CA ARG A 172 -2.54 16.25 -0.04
C ARG A 172 -2.13 16.55 -1.49
N THR A 173 -1.57 17.74 -1.76
CA THR A 173 -1.08 18.15 -3.08
C THR A 173 0.41 17.93 -3.28
N GLY A 174 1.12 17.43 -2.25
CA GLY A 174 2.56 17.18 -2.32
C GLY A 174 3.44 18.38 -1.96
N GLU A 175 2.85 19.48 -1.50
CA GLU A 175 3.58 20.65 -1.03
C GLU A 175 4.04 20.45 0.41
N GLU A 176 5.27 20.90 0.73
CA GLU A 176 5.81 20.83 2.08
C GLU A 176 5.00 21.72 3.04
N ARG A 177 4.34 21.12 4.04
CA ARG A 177 3.53 21.80 5.06
C ARG A 177 4.34 22.22 6.26
N LEU A 178 5.24 21.36 6.69
CA LEU A 178 6.14 21.59 7.81
C LEU A 178 7.55 21.26 7.38
N LYS A 179 8.48 22.19 7.62
CA LYS A 179 9.91 21.98 7.42
C LYS A 179 10.51 21.49 8.72
N ILE A 180 10.93 20.22 8.71
CA ILE A 180 11.76 19.66 9.78
C ILE A 180 13.21 19.93 9.41
N LYS A 181 13.92 20.67 10.28
CA LYS A 181 15.31 21.07 10.03
C LYS A 181 16.30 20.01 10.51
N GLU A 182 15.92 19.29 11.54
CA GLU A 182 16.70 18.24 12.17
C GLU A 182 16.75 17.01 11.27
N LYS A 183 17.89 16.34 11.24
CA LYS A 183 18.03 15.02 10.67
C LYS A 183 17.62 13.98 11.71
N ILE A 184 16.83 13.02 11.29
CA ILE A 184 16.34 11.93 12.11
C ILE A 184 17.10 10.66 11.71
N ASP A 185 17.65 9.96 12.68
CA ASP A 185 18.21 8.63 12.45
C ASP A 185 17.06 7.62 12.41
N PHE A 186 16.59 7.32 11.21
CA PHE A 186 15.52 6.36 11.00
C PHE A 186 16.08 4.94 11.10
N SER A 187 15.54 4.15 12.02
CA SER A 187 15.74 2.70 11.97
C SER A 187 15.00 2.10 10.77
N SER A 188 15.46 0.94 10.30
CA SER A 188 14.77 0.18 9.23
C SER A 188 13.39 -0.37 9.66
N ALA A 189 13.00 -0.22 10.92
CA ALA A 189 11.70 -0.59 11.44
C ALA A 189 10.60 0.37 10.92
N GLN A 190 9.42 -0.18 10.66
CA GLN A 190 8.24 0.65 10.40
C GLN A 190 7.94 1.49 11.64
N TRP A 191 7.95 2.81 11.47
CA TRP A 191 7.55 3.71 12.53
C TRP A 191 6.05 3.91 12.51
N GLN A 192 5.47 3.97 13.69
CA GLN A 192 4.04 4.18 13.89
C GLN A 192 3.82 5.58 14.46
N VAL A 193 2.69 6.18 14.13
CA VAL A 193 2.24 7.42 14.76
C VAL A 193 1.21 7.05 15.79
N GLU A 194 1.52 7.32 17.05
CA GLU A 194 0.55 7.23 18.13
C GLU A 194 -0.09 8.62 18.31
N THR A 195 -1.40 8.65 18.31
CA THR A 195 -2.17 9.82 18.73
C THR A 195 -2.41 9.73 20.22
N ASN A 196 -1.89 10.67 20.99
CA ASN A 196 -2.23 10.87 22.40
C ASN A 196 -3.67 11.37 22.56
#